data_0c92706da493bf2cfd85d73d8bee1ef9
#
_entry.id   0c92706da493bf2cfd85d73d8bee1ef9
#
_cell.length_a   1.000
_cell.length_b   1.000
_cell.length_c   1.000
_cell.angle_alpha   90.00
_cell.angle_beta   90.00
_cell.angle_gamma   90.00
#
_symmetry.space_group_name_H-M   'P 1'
#
loop_
_entity.id
_entity.type
_entity.pdbx_description
1 polymer ?
#
loop_
_entity_poly.entity_id
_entity_poly.type
_entity_poly.pdbx_seq_one_letter_code
_entity_poly.pdbx_strand_id
1 'polypeptide(L)'
;MNQYYIYILSNKSKTLYTGITNNLERRIFEHKSKKIKGFTSKYNITLLVYYEITNDVKSAIAREKQIKGWVRKKKIDLIESMNPEWNDLSGDWE
;
A
#
# COMPACT_ATOMS: atom_id res chain seq x y z
N MET A 1 3.85 -1.47 21.68
CA MET A 1 4.77 -2.07 20.73
C MET A 1 4.61 -1.45 19.37
N ASN A 2 5.73 -1.24 18.68
CA ASN A 2 5.67 -0.62 17.35
C ASN A 2 5.30 -1.66 16.31
N GLN A 3 4.42 -1.27 15.40
CA GLN A 3 4.10 -2.05 14.23
C GLN A 3 4.41 -1.25 12.99
N TYR A 4 4.82 -1.95 11.95
CA TYR A 4 5.16 -1.33 10.66
C TYR A 4 4.37 -2.05 9.58
N TYR A 5 3.94 -1.29 8.60
CA TYR A 5 3.08 -1.78 7.53
C TYR A 5 3.75 -1.53 6.19
N ILE A 6 3.80 -2.56 5.37
CA ILE A 6 4.14 -2.42 3.97
C ILE A 6 2.80 -2.49 3.24
N TYR A 7 2.51 -1.50 2.40
CA TYR A 7 1.20 -1.43 1.75
C TYR A 7 1.34 -1.18 0.27
N ILE A 8 0.33 -1.59 -0.48
CA ILE A 8 0.24 -1.30 -1.91
C ILE A 8 -1.07 -0.59 -2.15
N LEU A 9 -1.00 0.57 -2.81
CA LEU A 9 -2.16 1.33 -3.24
C LEU A 9 -2.34 1.17 -4.73
N SER A 10 -3.57 1.35 -5.18
CA SER A 10 -3.91 1.28 -6.59
C SER A 10 -4.94 2.36 -6.94
N ASN A 11 -5.17 2.56 -8.21
CA ASN A 11 -6.29 3.33 -8.74
C ASN A 11 -7.11 2.41 -9.65
N LYS A 12 -8.12 2.97 -10.30
CA LYS A 12 -8.99 2.19 -11.20
C LYS A 12 -8.24 1.58 -12.37
N SER A 13 -7.16 2.20 -12.80
CA SER A 13 -6.34 1.70 -13.90
C SER A 13 -5.29 0.69 -13.44
N LYS A 14 -5.29 0.36 -12.14
CA LYS A 14 -4.33 -0.57 -11.53
C LYS A 14 -2.89 -0.08 -11.62
N THR A 15 -2.70 1.23 -11.55
CA THR A 15 -1.37 1.81 -11.31
C THR A 15 -1.03 1.58 -9.85
N LEU A 16 0.17 1.08 -9.56
CA LEU A 16 0.54 0.62 -8.23
C LEU A 16 1.53 1.56 -7.56
N TYR A 17 1.40 1.68 -6.24
CA TYR A 17 2.35 2.40 -5.40
C TYR A 17 2.61 1.55 -4.15
N THR A 18 3.88 1.31 -3.84
CA THR A 18 4.28 0.56 -2.64
C THR A 18 4.86 1.52 -1.63
N GLY A 19 4.43 1.42 -0.38
CA GLY A 19 4.91 2.29 0.69
C GLY A 19 5.08 1.56 2.00
N ILE A 20 5.61 2.29 2.98
CA ILE A 20 5.84 1.79 4.32
C ILE A 20 5.40 2.87 5.31
N THR A 21 4.81 2.45 6.42
CA THR A 21 4.37 3.40 7.45
C THR A 21 4.27 2.69 8.80
N ASN A 22 4.33 3.46 9.88
CA ASN A 22 4.06 2.93 11.21
C ASN A 22 2.61 3.22 11.65
N ASN A 23 1.83 3.87 10.81
CA ASN A 23 0.42 4.16 11.10
C ASN A 23 -0.37 4.09 9.79
N LEU A 24 -0.90 2.91 9.51
CA LEU A 24 -1.55 2.65 8.23
C LEU A 24 -2.82 3.49 8.05
N GLU A 25 -3.67 3.56 9.08
CA GLU A 25 -4.91 4.32 8.97
C GLU A 25 -4.65 5.78 8.65
N ARG A 26 -3.71 6.42 9.37
CA ARG A 26 -3.38 7.81 9.10
C ARG A 26 -2.81 7.99 7.71
N ARG A 27 -1.90 7.09 7.29
CA ARG A 27 -1.27 7.21 5.98
C ARG A 27 -2.29 7.06 4.86
N ILE A 28 -3.24 6.14 4.99
CA ILE A 28 -4.28 5.96 3.99
C ILE A 28 -5.18 7.19 3.94
N PHE A 29 -5.54 7.74 5.11
CA PHE A 29 -6.30 8.99 5.17
C PHE A 29 -5.57 10.12 4.43
N GLU A 30 -4.25 10.23 4.63
CA GLU A 30 -3.46 11.26 3.97
C GLU A 30 -3.42 11.09 2.45
N HIS A 31 -3.36 9.85 1.98
CA HIS A 31 -3.42 9.59 0.54
C HIS A 31 -4.81 9.91 -0.02
N LYS A 32 -5.87 9.49 0.65
CA LYS A 32 -7.24 9.73 0.17
C LYS A 32 -7.59 11.21 0.16
N SER A 33 -7.10 11.97 1.14
CA SER A 33 -7.34 13.41 1.20
C SER A 33 -6.34 14.20 0.36
N LYS A 34 -5.42 13.50 -0.31
CA LYS A 34 -4.40 14.08 -1.19
C LYS A 34 -3.49 15.08 -0.49
N LYS A 35 -3.29 14.88 0.82
CA LYS A 35 -2.33 15.67 1.58
C LYS A 35 -0.89 15.35 1.18
N ILE A 36 -0.65 14.11 0.73
CA ILE A 36 0.65 13.72 0.22
C ILE A 36 0.71 14.10 -1.25
N LYS A 37 1.59 15.05 -1.58
CA LYS A 37 1.74 15.51 -2.94
C LYS A 37 2.60 14.56 -3.76
N GLY A 38 2.42 14.56 -5.07
CA GLY A 38 3.26 13.80 -5.98
C GLY A 38 2.52 12.71 -6.70
N PHE A 39 3.18 11.56 -6.89
CA PHE A 39 2.69 10.49 -7.75
C PHE A 39 1.29 10.00 -7.38
N THR A 40 1.07 9.67 -6.12
CA THR A 40 -0.22 9.10 -5.70
C THR A 40 -1.36 10.10 -5.84
N SER A 41 -1.11 11.37 -5.52
CA SER A 41 -2.10 12.43 -5.67
C SER A 41 -2.40 12.68 -7.14
N LYS A 42 -1.36 12.72 -7.97
CA LYS A 42 -1.51 13.03 -9.40
C LYS A 42 -2.34 11.98 -10.12
N TYR A 43 -2.16 10.71 -9.79
CA TYR A 43 -2.81 9.61 -10.49
C TYR A 43 -3.96 8.97 -9.71
N ASN A 44 -4.41 9.63 -8.64
CA ASN A 44 -5.55 9.15 -7.82
C ASN A 44 -5.33 7.74 -7.29
N ILE A 45 -4.12 7.46 -6.80
CA ILE A 45 -3.78 6.14 -6.28
C ILE A 45 -4.14 6.13 -4.80
N THR A 46 -5.38 5.78 -4.49
CA THR A 46 -5.96 5.92 -3.15
C THR A 46 -6.63 4.65 -2.62
N LEU A 47 -6.66 3.58 -3.42
CA LEU A 47 -7.32 2.34 -2.99
C LEU A 47 -6.27 1.44 -2.32
N LEU A 48 -6.54 1.03 -1.09
CA LEU A 48 -5.65 0.10 -0.38
C LEU A 48 -5.97 -1.31 -0.82
N VAL A 49 -5.08 -1.93 -1.59
CA VAL A 49 -5.33 -3.26 -2.15
C VAL A 49 -4.53 -4.37 -1.49
N TYR A 50 -3.53 -4.03 -0.68
CA TYR A 50 -2.71 -5.03 0.00
C TYR A 50 -1.94 -4.40 1.15
N TYR A 51 -1.73 -5.13 2.25
CA TYR A 51 -0.78 -4.72 3.27
C TYR A 51 -0.27 -5.91 4.07
N GLU A 52 0.92 -5.72 4.65
CA GLU A 52 1.57 -6.67 5.56
C GLU A 52 1.95 -5.93 6.82
N ILE A 53 2.03 -6.66 7.93
CA ILE A 53 2.40 -6.09 9.22
C ILE A 53 3.65 -6.80 9.73
N THR A 54 4.58 -6.05 10.28
CA THR A 54 5.72 -6.60 10.99
C THR A 54 6.04 -5.70 12.19
N ASN A 55 6.65 -6.27 13.22
CA ASN A 55 7.09 -5.49 14.38
C ASN A 55 8.57 -5.13 14.31
N ASP A 56 9.25 -5.43 13.21
CA ASP A 56 10.68 -5.14 13.04
C ASP A 56 10.87 -4.15 11.90
N VAL A 57 11.42 -2.97 12.23
CA VAL A 57 11.58 -1.90 11.26
C VAL A 57 12.53 -2.28 10.13
N LYS A 58 13.60 -3.02 10.44
CA LYS A 58 14.56 -3.41 9.39
C LYS A 58 13.94 -4.37 8.40
N SER A 59 13.15 -5.32 8.91
CA SER A 59 12.41 -6.25 8.04
C SER A 59 11.40 -5.52 7.18
N ALA A 60 10.73 -4.52 7.75
CA ALA A 60 9.75 -3.72 7.01
C ALA A 60 10.42 -2.98 5.85
N ILE A 61 11.53 -2.32 6.12
CA ILE A 61 12.27 -1.58 5.09
C ILE A 61 12.75 -2.53 3.98
N ALA A 62 13.30 -3.67 4.37
CA ALA A 62 13.79 -4.66 3.42
C ALA A 62 12.65 -5.19 2.54
N ARG A 63 11.49 -5.46 3.14
CA ARG A 63 10.33 -5.98 2.42
C ARG A 63 9.78 -4.96 1.42
N GLU A 64 9.68 -3.70 1.85
CA GLU A 64 9.20 -2.65 0.98
C GLU A 64 10.10 -2.50 -0.24
N LYS A 65 11.42 -2.51 -0.04
CA LYS A 65 12.37 -2.44 -1.14
C LYS A 65 12.27 -3.65 -2.06
N GLN A 66 12.08 -4.84 -1.48
CA GLN A 66 11.92 -6.07 -2.24
C GLN A 66 10.72 -5.97 -3.17
N ILE A 67 9.57 -5.60 -2.64
CA ILE A 67 8.34 -5.50 -3.42
C ILE A 67 8.47 -4.42 -4.50
N LYS A 68 9.05 -3.27 -4.15
CA LYS A 68 9.27 -2.20 -5.13
C LYS A 68 10.10 -2.66 -6.32
N GLY A 69 11.06 -3.56 -6.09
CA GLY A 69 11.93 -4.07 -7.14
C GLY A 69 11.32 -5.17 -8.00
N TRP A 70 10.15 -5.68 -7.65
CA TRP A 70 9.51 -6.74 -8.41
C TRP A 70 8.92 -6.21 -9.71
N VAL A 71 8.85 -7.09 -10.73
CA VAL A 71 8.10 -6.81 -11.93
C VAL A 71 6.60 -6.72 -11.58
N ARG A 72 5.85 -6.03 -12.43
CA ARG A 72 4.44 -5.77 -12.19
C ARG A 72 3.62 -7.04 -11.93
N LYS A 73 3.85 -8.08 -12.74
CA LYS A 73 3.08 -9.34 -12.59
C LYS A 73 3.24 -9.92 -11.18
N LYS A 74 4.43 -9.86 -10.63
CA LYS A 74 4.68 -10.41 -9.30
C LYS A 74 3.97 -9.61 -8.21
N LYS A 75 3.88 -8.29 -8.37
CA LYS A 75 3.11 -7.44 -7.46
C LYS A 75 1.63 -7.77 -7.53
N ILE A 76 1.12 -7.98 -8.75
CA ILE A 76 -0.28 -8.34 -8.94
C ILE A 76 -0.57 -9.69 -8.29
N ASP A 77 0.31 -10.67 -8.48
CA ASP A 77 0.14 -11.98 -7.87
C ASP A 77 0.08 -11.87 -6.34
N LEU A 78 0.93 -11.04 -5.75
CA LEU A 78 0.92 -10.81 -4.31
C LEU A 78 -0.41 -10.21 -3.86
N ILE A 79 -0.89 -9.18 -4.55
CA ILE A 79 -2.17 -8.54 -4.22
C ILE A 79 -3.29 -9.56 -4.30
N GLU A 80 -3.35 -10.33 -5.38
CA GLU A 80 -4.45 -11.25 -5.61
C GLU A 80 -4.41 -12.49 -4.74
N SER A 81 -3.27 -12.78 -4.12
CA SER A 81 -3.18 -13.86 -3.15
C SER A 81 -4.04 -13.59 -1.92
N MET A 82 -4.32 -12.32 -1.59
CA MET A 82 -5.14 -11.92 -0.46
C MET A 82 -6.42 -11.22 -0.88
N ASN A 83 -6.40 -10.56 -2.03
CA ASN A 83 -7.47 -9.65 -2.43
C ASN A 83 -7.73 -9.81 -3.93
N PRO A 84 -8.27 -10.99 -4.34
CA PRO A 84 -8.42 -11.28 -5.76
C PRO A 84 -9.33 -10.31 -6.51
N GLU A 85 -10.23 -9.63 -5.81
CA GLU A 85 -11.16 -8.71 -6.44
C GLU A 85 -10.72 -7.25 -6.36
N TRP A 86 -9.54 -7.00 -5.79
CA TRP A 86 -9.00 -5.64 -5.69
C TRP A 86 -9.91 -4.68 -4.94
N ASN A 87 -10.56 -5.17 -3.88
CA ASN A 87 -11.39 -4.33 -3.03
C ASN A 87 -10.51 -3.33 -2.29
N ASP A 88 -11.08 -2.16 -1.98
CA ASP A 88 -10.41 -1.20 -1.11
C ASP A 88 -10.51 -1.72 0.32
N LEU A 89 -9.40 -2.22 0.85
CA LEU A 89 -9.36 -2.81 2.17
C LEU A 89 -9.59 -1.79 3.29
N SER A 90 -9.52 -0.50 2.98
CA SER A 90 -9.77 0.58 3.93
C SER A 90 -11.18 1.17 3.80
N GLY A 91 -12.06 0.52 3.05
CA GLY A 91 -13.39 1.05 2.76
C GLY A 91 -14.23 1.35 4.00
N ASP A 92 -14.01 0.60 5.11
CA ASP A 92 -14.75 0.79 6.35
C ASP A 92 -14.07 1.74 7.34
N TRP A 93 -12.92 2.27 6.99
CA TRP A 93 -12.13 3.10 7.92
C TRP A 93 -12.60 4.54 7.87
N GLU A 94 -12.80 5.12 9.04
CA GLU A 94 -13.21 6.52 9.22
C GLU A 94 -12.07 7.41 9.58
#